data_31b9af70b5023a0fccabeecb5fc62546
#
_entry.id   31b9af70b5023a0fccabeecb5fc62546
#
_cell.length_a   1.000
_cell.length_b   1.000
_cell.length_c   1.000
_cell.angle_alpha   90.00
_cell.angle_beta   90.00
_cell.angle_gamma   90.00
#
_symmetry.space_group_name_H-M   'P 1'
#
loop_
_entity.id
_entity.type
_entity.pdbx_description
1 polymer ?
#
loop_
_entity_poly.entity_id
_entity_poly.type
_entity_poly.pdbx_seq_one_letter_code
_entity_poly.pdbx_strand_id
1 'polypeptide(L)'
;MSPGAFAVRPADSALKWPVRHPWLVTLGSSLVPVVFTAGGFAVAQVRGLDDLGTYLTVAAAVTVSALVGLLIMWRARPSLTDFGLRTPRNAAGALWWAPLAAVVALVLLGSGVAVRLAVVPAIVWLTLAVGLNEEFFYRGIVFKVMRRYGTCRAIVYSALIFGVLHLANLGNGSSAGYLILQVVFSALFGFVTAELVAVTGSLWPGVAFHAAYDTVAYLGGDSSSSTALVSLAVQVVLLGAYGWWLWRRLPRAEVSA
;
A
#
# COMPACT_ATOMS: atom_id res chain seq x y z
N MET A 1 -19.89 30.63 0.66
CA MET A 1 -19.73 29.55 -0.32
C MET A 1 -20.36 28.30 0.27
N SER A 2 -21.51 27.86 -0.26
CA SER A 2 -22.26 26.71 0.20
C SER A 2 -21.45 25.44 0.02
N PRO A 3 -21.35 24.52 1.00
CA PRO A 3 -20.68 23.24 0.82
C PRO A 3 -21.59 22.38 -0.07
N GLY A 4 -21.21 22.27 -1.35
CA GLY A 4 -21.88 21.39 -2.30
C GLY A 4 -21.91 19.99 -1.73
N ALA A 5 -23.11 19.49 -1.47
CA ALA A 5 -23.36 18.14 -0.99
C ALA A 5 -22.75 17.14 -1.97
N PHE A 6 -21.69 16.46 -1.54
CA PHE A 6 -21.14 15.32 -2.25
C PHE A 6 -22.14 14.17 -2.11
N ALA A 7 -23.02 14.02 -3.10
CA ALA A 7 -23.79 12.80 -3.25
C ALA A 7 -22.82 11.67 -3.58
N VAL A 8 -22.36 10.96 -2.53
CA VAL A 8 -21.65 9.70 -2.69
C VAL A 8 -22.67 8.71 -3.24
N ARG A 9 -22.52 8.31 -4.51
CA ARG A 9 -23.35 7.24 -5.07
C ARG A 9 -23.18 5.99 -4.20
N PRO A 10 -24.24 5.26 -3.86
CA PRO A 10 -24.14 4.03 -3.09
C PRO A 10 -23.09 3.10 -3.70
N ALA A 11 -22.21 2.55 -2.86
CA ALA A 11 -21.04 1.78 -3.29
C ALA A 11 -21.41 0.57 -4.17
N ASP A 12 -22.63 0.05 -4.05
CA ASP A 12 -23.10 -1.17 -4.71
C ASP A 12 -23.65 -0.95 -6.13
N SER A 13 -24.07 0.26 -6.52
CA SER A 13 -24.74 0.47 -7.81
C SER A 13 -23.83 0.48 -9.03
N ALA A 14 -22.55 0.30 -8.84
CA ALA A 14 -21.55 0.53 -9.87
C ALA A 14 -20.59 -0.64 -10.15
N LEU A 15 -20.68 -1.79 -9.44
CA LEU A 15 -19.94 -3.00 -9.82
C LEU A 15 -20.76 -3.76 -10.87
N LYS A 16 -20.17 -4.09 -12.03
CA LYS A 16 -20.81 -4.93 -13.06
C LYS A 16 -21.18 -6.31 -12.53
N TRP A 17 -20.55 -6.75 -11.44
CA TRP A 17 -20.82 -8.03 -10.79
C TRP A 17 -21.39 -7.78 -9.40
N PRO A 18 -22.55 -8.38 -9.08
CA PRO A 18 -22.97 -8.44 -7.69
C PRO A 18 -21.93 -9.27 -6.93
N VAL A 19 -21.19 -8.64 -6.04
CA VAL A 19 -20.23 -9.35 -5.16
C VAL A 19 -21.06 -10.12 -4.13
N ARG A 20 -21.42 -11.36 -4.46
CA ARG A 20 -22.21 -12.22 -3.56
C ARG A 20 -21.44 -12.63 -2.32
N HIS A 21 -20.12 -12.79 -2.45
CA HIS A 21 -19.21 -13.23 -1.39
C HIS A 21 -18.04 -12.26 -1.21
N PRO A 22 -18.26 -11.09 -0.56
CA PRO A 22 -17.25 -10.04 -0.49
C PRO A 22 -15.97 -10.48 0.21
N TRP A 23 -16.07 -11.32 1.24
CA TRP A 23 -14.90 -11.87 1.92
C TRP A 23 -14.08 -12.82 1.06
N LEU A 24 -14.71 -13.64 0.23
CA LEU A 24 -13.97 -14.50 -0.71
C LEU A 24 -13.23 -13.68 -1.75
N VAL A 25 -13.88 -12.64 -2.30
CA VAL A 25 -13.21 -11.72 -3.24
C VAL A 25 -12.06 -10.98 -2.56
N THR A 26 -12.28 -10.50 -1.34
CA THR A 26 -11.26 -9.81 -0.55
C THR A 26 -10.06 -10.71 -0.30
N LEU A 27 -10.26 -11.89 0.29
CA LEU A 27 -9.17 -12.82 0.61
C LEU A 27 -8.47 -13.33 -0.66
N GLY A 28 -9.23 -13.72 -1.68
CA GLY A 28 -8.67 -14.18 -2.95
C GLY A 28 -7.82 -13.11 -3.63
N SER A 29 -8.32 -11.87 -3.73
CA SER A 29 -7.56 -10.78 -4.33
C SER A 29 -6.35 -10.37 -3.50
N SER A 30 -6.43 -10.45 -2.17
CA SER A 30 -5.31 -10.12 -1.28
C SER A 30 -4.13 -11.09 -1.38
N LEU A 31 -4.39 -12.35 -1.75
CA LEU A 31 -3.35 -13.37 -1.92
C LEU A 31 -2.58 -13.23 -3.25
N VAL A 32 -3.14 -12.56 -4.26
CA VAL A 32 -2.48 -12.43 -5.57
C VAL A 32 -1.12 -11.73 -5.45
N PRO A 33 -0.99 -10.55 -4.82
CA PRO A 33 0.31 -9.91 -4.61
C PRO A 33 1.31 -10.82 -3.91
N VAL A 34 0.87 -11.52 -2.86
CA VAL A 34 1.73 -12.41 -2.07
C VAL A 34 2.27 -13.55 -2.92
N VAL A 35 1.40 -14.21 -3.71
CA VAL A 35 1.80 -15.33 -4.57
C VAL A 35 2.83 -14.91 -5.62
N PHE A 36 2.62 -13.77 -6.28
CA PHE A 36 3.56 -13.30 -7.30
C PHE A 36 4.89 -12.84 -6.70
N THR A 37 4.85 -12.15 -5.57
CA THR A 37 6.08 -11.72 -4.87
C THR A 37 6.88 -12.92 -4.37
N ALA A 38 6.24 -13.83 -3.65
CA ALA A 38 6.88 -15.06 -3.16
C ALA A 38 7.36 -15.96 -4.31
N GLY A 39 6.57 -16.08 -5.38
CA GLY A 39 6.96 -16.81 -6.59
C GLY A 39 8.19 -16.21 -7.27
N GLY A 40 8.28 -14.89 -7.36
CA GLY A 40 9.45 -14.20 -7.89
C GLY A 40 10.71 -14.48 -7.08
N PHE A 41 10.64 -14.40 -5.74
CA PHE A 41 11.74 -14.74 -4.84
C PHE A 41 12.11 -16.24 -4.94
N ALA A 42 11.13 -17.14 -4.98
CA ALA A 42 11.39 -18.57 -5.12
C ALA A 42 12.12 -18.89 -6.44
N VAL A 43 11.71 -18.29 -7.55
CA VAL A 43 12.40 -18.44 -8.84
C VAL A 43 13.84 -17.94 -8.76
N ALA A 44 14.07 -16.77 -8.17
CA ALA A 44 15.41 -16.20 -8.01
C ALA A 44 16.30 -17.12 -7.15
N GLN A 45 15.77 -17.63 -6.05
CA GLN A 45 16.48 -18.55 -5.16
C GLN A 45 16.83 -19.88 -5.84
N VAL A 46 15.87 -20.52 -6.51
CA VAL A 46 16.10 -21.78 -7.23
C VAL A 46 17.14 -21.62 -8.35
N ARG A 47 17.16 -20.45 -8.99
CA ARG A 47 18.11 -20.11 -10.04
C ARG A 47 19.48 -19.65 -9.52
N GLY A 48 19.65 -19.44 -8.22
CA GLY A 48 20.87 -18.91 -7.62
C GLY A 48 21.25 -17.52 -8.14
N LEU A 49 20.25 -16.66 -8.38
CA LEU A 49 20.49 -15.32 -8.90
C LEU A 49 21.14 -14.41 -7.85
N ASP A 50 21.99 -13.52 -8.32
CA ASP A 50 22.51 -12.42 -7.50
C ASP A 50 21.44 -11.37 -7.15
N ASP A 51 21.81 -10.33 -6.41
CA ASP A 51 20.90 -9.26 -6.00
C ASP A 51 20.21 -8.62 -7.20
N LEU A 52 20.97 -8.29 -8.28
CA LEU A 52 20.41 -7.67 -9.47
C LEU A 52 19.41 -8.60 -10.16
N GLY A 53 19.78 -9.86 -10.37
CA GLY A 53 18.91 -10.87 -10.96
C GLY A 53 17.65 -11.11 -10.12
N THR A 54 17.79 -11.09 -8.81
CA THR A 54 16.67 -11.22 -7.86
C THR A 54 15.71 -10.03 -7.99
N TYR A 55 16.21 -8.79 -7.92
CA TYR A 55 15.37 -7.59 -8.05
C TYR A 55 14.63 -7.56 -9.40
N LEU A 56 15.30 -7.87 -10.50
CA LEU A 56 14.68 -7.91 -11.83
C LEU A 56 13.61 -8.99 -11.94
N THR A 57 13.86 -10.18 -11.39
CA THR A 57 12.91 -11.32 -11.43
C THR A 57 11.65 -11.01 -10.62
N VAL A 58 11.81 -10.49 -9.41
CA VAL A 58 10.70 -10.11 -8.55
C VAL A 58 9.93 -8.93 -9.14
N ALA A 59 10.63 -7.90 -9.67
CA ALA A 59 10.01 -6.76 -10.35
C ALA A 59 9.13 -7.21 -11.53
N ALA A 60 9.62 -8.14 -12.34
CA ALA A 60 8.85 -8.69 -13.46
C ALA A 60 7.60 -9.43 -12.97
N ALA A 61 7.73 -10.32 -11.96
CA ALA A 61 6.60 -11.06 -11.41
C ALA A 61 5.54 -10.13 -10.82
N VAL A 62 5.95 -9.14 -10.02
CA VAL A 62 5.07 -8.15 -9.39
C VAL A 62 4.41 -7.23 -10.43
N THR A 63 5.12 -6.88 -11.51
CA THR A 63 4.54 -6.13 -12.62
C THR A 63 3.40 -6.91 -13.28
N VAL A 64 3.58 -8.22 -13.51
CA VAL A 64 2.51 -9.09 -14.03
C VAL A 64 1.32 -9.10 -13.07
N SER A 65 1.55 -9.22 -11.77
CA SER A 65 0.49 -9.13 -10.76
C SER A 65 -0.25 -7.78 -10.80
N ALA A 66 0.46 -6.67 -10.91
CA ALA A 66 -0.15 -5.34 -11.03
C ALA A 66 -1.03 -5.22 -12.29
N LEU A 67 -0.58 -5.79 -13.41
CA LEU A 67 -1.39 -5.86 -14.64
C LEU A 67 -2.64 -6.73 -14.47
N VAL A 68 -2.56 -7.83 -13.72
CA VAL A 68 -3.73 -8.64 -13.35
C VAL A 68 -4.71 -7.81 -12.51
N GLY A 69 -4.22 -7.07 -11.50
CA GLY A 69 -5.04 -6.16 -10.70
C GLY A 69 -5.74 -5.09 -11.55
N LEU A 70 -4.99 -4.47 -12.46
CA LEU A 70 -5.53 -3.48 -13.41
C LEU A 70 -6.61 -4.10 -14.33
N LEU A 71 -6.37 -5.31 -14.83
CA LEU A 71 -7.32 -6.05 -15.67
C LEU A 71 -8.61 -6.37 -14.90
N ILE A 72 -8.50 -6.80 -13.63
CA ILE A 72 -9.67 -7.05 -12.76
C ILE A 72 -10.46 -5.75 -12.58
N MET A 73 -9.83 -4.64 -12.27
CA MET A 73 -10.49 -3.35 -12.12
C MET A 73 -11.17 -2.90 -13.41
N TRP A 74 -10.49 -3.05 -14.55
CA TRP A 74 -11.04 -2.71 -15.86
C TRP A 74 -12.27 -3.56 -16.22
N ARG A 75 -12.22 -4.87 -15.92
CA ARG A 75 -13.37 -5.78 -16.17
C ARG A 75 -14.53 -5.56 -15.23
N ALA A 76 -14.25 -5.20 -13.97
CA ALA A 76 -15.28 -5.05 -12.93
C ALA A 76 -16.10 -3.76 -13.08
N ARG A 77 -15.59 -2.72 -13.76
CA ARG A 77 -16.22 -1.40 -13.80
C ARG A 77 -16.19 -0.76 -15.20
N PRO A 78 -17.16 0.17 -15.46
CA PRO A 78 -17.12 0.98 -16.68
C PRO A 78 -15.92 1.95 -16.70
N SER A 79 -15.43 2.39 -15.52
CA SER A 79 -14.33 3.35 -15.43
C SER A 79 -13.32 2.97 -14.33
N LEU A 80 -12.04 3.05 -14.66
CA LEU A 80 -10.94 2.87 -13.72
C LEU A 80 -10.91 3.97 -12.63
N THR A 81 -11.50 5.13 -12.91
CA THR A 81 -11.61 6.21 -11.91
C THR A 81 -12.46 5.81 -10.70
N ASP A 82 -13.33 4.81 -10.85
CA ASP A 82 -14.13 4.26 -9.75
C ASP A 82 -13.28 3.52 -8.71
N PHE A 83 -12.11 3.02 -9.12
CA PHE A 83 -11.13 2.39 -8.26
C PHE A 83 -10.05 3.36 -7.75
N GLY A 84 -10.21 4.65 -8.02
CA GLY A 84 -9.26 5.67 -7.58
C GLY A 84 -8.10 5.96 -8.55
N LEU A 85 -8.11 5.42 -9.78
CA LEU A 85 -7.14 5.78 -10.83
C LEU A 85 -7.52 7.14 -11.45
N ARG A 86 -7.33 8.19 -10.66
CA ARG A 86 -7.69 9.58 -10.96
C ARG A 86 -6.82 10.53 -10.16
N THR A 87 -6.75 11.78 -10.58
CA THR A 87 -6.07 12.85 -9.81
C THR A 87 -6.70 13.01 -8.41
N PRO A 88 -5.88 13.23 -7.37
CA PRO A 88 -6.39 13.46 -6.02
C PRO A 88 -7.25 14.74 -5.94
N ARG A 89 -8.36 14.66 -5.21
CA ARG A 89 -9.23 15.80 -4.93
C ARG A 89 -8.89 16.38 -3.56
N ASN A 90 -9.16 17.67 -3.37
CA ASN A 90 -9.06 18.34 -2.06
C ASN A 90 -7.71 18.20 -1.34
N ALA A 91 -6.65 17.90 -2.05
CA ALA A 91 -5.33 17.65 -1.51
C ALA A 91 -4.31 18.69 -1.96
N ALA A 92 -4.75 19.96 -2.08
CA ALA A 92 -3.87 21.07 -2.38
C ALA A 92 -3.15 21.55 -1.10
N GLY A 93 -1.83 21.71 -1.22
CA GLY A 93 -1.00 22.25 -0.16
C GLY A 93 -0.05 21.23 0.51
N ALA A 94 1.04 21.75 1.04
CA ALA A 94 2.14 20.96 1.60
C ALA A 94 1.73 20.09 2.80
N LEU A 95 0.71 20.51 3.57
CA LEU A 95 0.22 19.75 4.74
C LEU A 95 -0.31 18.34 4.41
N TRP A 96 -0.72 18.11 3.14
CA TRP A 96 -1.16 16.81 2.68
C TRP A 96 0.00 15.85 2.43
N TRP A 97 1.17 16.37 2.04
CA TRP A 97 2.27 15.55 1.53
C TRP A 97 3.50 15.57 2.44
N ALA A 98 3.67 16.67 3.18
CA ALA A 98 4.83 16.84 4.06
C ALA A 98 5.00 15.72 5.11
N PRO A 99 3.94 15.19 5.77
CA PRO A 99 4.10 14.08 6.70
C PRO A 99 4.62 12.81 6.01
N LEU A 100 4.15 12.52 4.79
CA LEU A 100 4.59 11.35 4.02
C LEU A 100 6.06 11.51 3.58
N ALA A 101 6.42 12.69 3.06
CA ALA A 101 7.79 13.01 2.70
C ALA A 101 8.73 12.95 3.91
N ALA A 102 8.28 13.41 5.09
CA ALA A 102 9.05 13.32 6.32
C ALA A 102 9.27 11.86 6.75
N VAL A 103 8.28 10.98 6.61
CA VAL A 103 8.44 9.54 6.88
C VAL A 103 9.49 8.93 5.96
N VAL A 104 9.44 9.22 4.65
CA VAL A 104 10.45 8.72 3.68
C VAL A 104 11.85 9.25 4.04
N ALA A 105 11.96 10.53 4.39
CA ALA A 105 13.24 11.12 4.83
C ALA A 105 13.79 10.47 6.11
N LEU A 106 12.91 10.11 7.06
CA LEU A 106 13.29 9.41 8.28
C LEU A 106 13.86 8.01 8.00
N VAL A 107 13.32 7.29 7.01
CA VAL A 107 13.91 6.00 6.57
C VAL A 107 15.35 6.24 6.10
N LEU A 108 15.55 7.21 5.22
CA LEU A 108 16.88 7.53 4.70
C LEU A 108 17.87 7.94 5.79
N LEU A 109 17.43 8.77 6.74
CA LEU A 109 18.26 9.21 7.86
C LEU A 109 18.57 8.07 8.85
N GLY A 110 17.67 7.10 9.01
CA GLY A 110 17.82 5.97 9.92
C GLY A 110 18.73 4.87 9.38
N SER A 111 18.60 4.53 8.10
CA SER A 111 19.31 3.40 7.48
C SER A 111 20.41 3.81 6.49
N GLY A 112 20.49 5.08 6.09
CA GLY A 112 21.47 5.57 5.13
C GLY A 112 21.29 4.96 3.74
N VAL A 113 22.39 4.91 2.96
CA VAL A 113 22.47 4.26 1.65
C VAL A 113 23.63 3.28 1.65
N ALA A 114 23.35 2.00 1.38
CA ALA A 114 24.34 0.92 1.47
C ALA A 114 24.47 0.08 0.18
N VAL A 115 23.63 0.31 -0.81
CA VAL A 115 23.63 -0.46 -2.06
C VAL A 115 24.59 0.10 -3.12
N ARG A 116 25.04 -0.76 -4.03
CA ARG A 116 25.79 -0.35 -5.20
C ARG A 116 24.90 0.39 -6.20
N LEU A 117 25.40 1.47 -6.81
CA LEU A 117 24.63 2.26 -7.79
C LEU A 117 24.09 1.43 -8.96
N ALA A 118 24.80 0.37 -9.36
CA ALA A 118 24.40 -0.49 -10.47
C ALA A 118 23.05 -1.20 -10.27
N VAL A 119 22.63 -1.44 -9.02
CA VAL A 119 21.34 -2.12 -8.72
C VAL A 119 20.19 -1.14 -8.53
N VAL A 120 20.47 0.15 -8.39
CA VAL A 120 19.44 1.18 -8.11
C VAL A 120 18.29 1.19 -9.12
N PRO A 121 18.55 1.12 -10.46
CA PRO A 121 17.45 1.09 -11.42
C PRO A 121 16.52 -0.13 -11.25
N ALA A 122 17.08 -1.30 -10.88
CA ALA A 122 16.29 -2.49 -10.62
C ALA A 122 15.45 -2.35 -9.33
N ILE A 123 16.02 -1.77 -8.28
CA ILE A 123 15.28 -1.43 -7.04
C ILE A 123 14.13 -0.47 -7.34
N VAL A 124 14.38 0.60 -8.09
CA VAL A 124 13.32 1.58 -8.45
C VAL A 124 12.21 0.90 -9.25
N TRP A 125 12.54 0.04 -10.22
CA TRP A 125 11.51 -0.71 -10.94
C TRP A 125 10.73 -1.63 -10.00
N LEU A 126 11.42 -2.41 -9.15
CA LEU A 126 10.80 -3.31 -8.18
C LEU A 126 9.81 -2.54 -7.28
N THR A 127 10.25 -1.47 -6.66
CA THR A 127 9.45 -0.73 -5.67
C THR A 127 8.29 0.04 -6.29
N LEU A 128 8.45 0.55 -7.51
CA LEU A 128 7.34 1.08 -8.30
C LEU A 128 6.30 -0.01 -8.63
N ALA A 129 6.77 -1.20 -9.04
CA ALA A 129 5.89 -2.32 -9.33
C ALA A 129 5.16 -2.81 -8.06
N VAL A 130 5.85 -2.89 -6.90
CA VAL A 130 5.25 -3.25 -5.60
C VAL A 130 4.20 -2.22 -5.20
N GLY A 131 4.54 -0.93 -5.22
CA GLY A 131 3.61 0.15 -4.86
C GLY A 131 2.35 0.14 -5.74
N LEU A 132 2.49 -0.04 -7.06
CA LEU A 132 1.35 -0.19 -7.96
C LEU A 132 0.53 -1.43 -7.64
N ASN A 133 1.19 -2.58 -7.52
CA ASN A 133 0.56 -3.86 -7.29
C ASN A 133 -0.26 -3.86 -6.00
N GLU A 134 0.36 -3.50 -4.89
CA GLU A 134 -0.28 -3.57 -3.59
C GLU A 134 -1.37 -2.51 -3.43
N GLU A 135 -1.18 -1.28 -3.91
CA GLU A 135 -2.23 -0.28 -3.87
C GLU A 135 -3.42 -0.64 -4.80
N PHE A 136 -3.19 -1.27 -5.95
CA PHE A 136 -4.29 -1.75 -6.81
C PHE A 136 -5.12 -2.82 -6.10
N PHE A 137 -4.48 -3.79 -5.46
CA PHE A 137 -5.21 -4.86 -4.79
C PHE A 137 -5.84 -4.39 -3.48
N TYR A 138 -5.07 -3.76 -2.58
CA TYR A 138 -5.58 -3.45 -1.24
C TYR A 138 -6.45 -2.19 -1.20
N ARG A 139 -6.10 -1.12 -1.93
CA ARG A 139 -6.87 0.14 -1.92
C ARG A 139 -7.80 0.28 -3.11
N GLY A 140 -7.44 -0.30 -4.24
CA GLY A 140 -8.32 -0.39 -5.41
C GLY A 140 -9.42 -1.42 -5.19
N ILE A 141 -9.10 -2.70 -5.00
CA ILE A 141 -10.07 -3.81 -5.00
C ILE A 141 -10.62 -4.07 -3.61
N VAL A 142 -9.77 -4.44 -2.64
CA VAL A 142 -10.19 -4.85 -1.28
C VAL A 142 -10.96 -3.73 -0.59
N PHE A 143 -10.39 -2.55 -0.48
CA PHE A 143 -11.05 -1.38 0.13
C PHE A 143 -12.40 -1.10 -0.55
N LYS A 144 -12.46 -1.16 -1.89
CA LYS A 144 -13.69 -0.92 -2.64
C LYS A 144 -14.76 -1.95 -2.35
N VAL A 145 -14.40 -3.24 -2.30
CA VAL A 145 -15.33 -4.34 -1.97
C VAL A 145 -15.82 -4.19 -0.52
N MET A 146 -14.92 -3.85 0.41
CA MET A 146 -15.27 -3.71 1.83
C MET A 146 -16.07 -2.44 2.14
N ARG A 147 -16.09 -1.43 1.28
CA ARG A 147 -16.92 -0.22 1.46
C ARG A 147 -18.41 -0.49 1.59
N ARG A 148 -18.88 -1.66 1.18
CA ARG A 148 -20.27 -2.09 1.45
C ARG A 148 -20.61 -2.18 2.95
N TYR A 149 -19.58 -2.33 3.81
CA TYR A 149 -19.73 -2.35 5.28
C TYR A 149 -19.48 -0.98 5.90
N GLY A 150 -19.38 0.08 5.10
CA GLY A 150 -19.03 1.43 5.51
C GLY A 150 -17.54 1.75 5.35
N THR A 151 -17.23 3.04 5.14
CA THR A 151 -15.85 3.49 4.83
C THR A 151 -14.88 3.22 5.97
N CYS A 152 -15.28 3.46 7.23
CA CYS A 152 -14.41 3.23 8.39
C CYS A 152 -14.03 1.74 8.51
N ARG A 153 -15.01 0.82 8.36
CA ARG A 153 -14.74 -0.62 8.38
C ARG A 153 -13.86 -1.06 7.21
N ALA A 154 -14.08 -0.48 6.01
CA ALA A 154 -13.27 -0.78 4.85
C ALA A 154 -11.81 -0.36 5.03
N ILE A 155 -11.54 0.81 5.63
CA ILE A 155 -10.19 1.26 6.01
C ILE A 155 -9.54 0.24 6.94
N VAL A 156 -10.22 -0.11 8.04
CA VAL A 156 -9.70 -1.04 9.05
C VAL A 156 -9.44 -2.43 8.45
N TYR A 157 -10.40 -2.99 7.71
CA TYR A 157 -10.24 -4.32 7.10
C TYR A 157 -9.09 -4.36 6.08
N SER A 158 -9.02 -3.36 5.21
CA SER A 158 -7.92 -3.27 4.23
C SER A 158 -6.56 -3.16 4.92
N ALA A 159 -6.46 -2.36 5.98
CA ALA A 159 -5.24 -2.17 6.75
C ALA A 159 -4.81 -3.43 7.50
N LEU A 160 -5.74 -4.10 8.19
CA LEU A 160 -5.45 -5.32 8.95
C LEU A 160 -5.05 -6.48 8.04
N ILE A 161 -5.77 -6.68 6.92
CA ILE A 161 -5.43 -7.73 5.93
C ILE A 161 -4.05 -7.46 5.37
N PHE A 162 -3.76 -6.21 4.98
CA PHE A 162 -2.45 -5.80 4.47
C PHE A 162 -1.33 -6.09 5.48
N GLY A 163 -1.51 -5.68 6.74
CA GLY A 163 -0.53 -5.94 7.80
C GLY A 163 -0.31 -7.44 8.06
N VAL A 164 -1.40 -8.21 8.20
CA VAL A 164 -1.32 -9.65 8.49
C VAL A 164 -0.64 -10.42 7.36
N LEU A 165 -0.84 -10.05 6.11
CA LEU A 165 -0.21 -10.73 4.98
C LEU A 165 1.31 -10.53 4.90
N HIS A 166 1.87 -9.53 5.62
CA HIS A 166 3.32 -9.41 5.81
C HIS A 166 3.92 -10.53 6.66
N LEU A 167 3.08 -11.36 7.34
CA LEU A 167 3.53 -12.62 7.93
C LEU A 167 4.13 -13.59 6.90
N ALA A 168 3.80 -13.44 5.61
CA ALA A 168 4.45 -14.22 4.54
C ALA A 168 5.98 -14.04 4.53
N ASN A 169 6.50 -12.94 5.07
CA ASN A 169 7.94 -12.69 5.21
C ASN A 169 8.65 -13.57 6.25
N LEU A 170 7.90 -14.37 7.04
CA LEU A 170 8.48 -15.43 7.89
C LEU A 170 9.41 -16.38 7.10
N GLY A 171 9.05 -16.67 5.86
CA GLY A 171 9.86 -17.53 4.98
C GLY A 171 11.23 -16.95 4.62
N ASN A 172 11.45 -15.68 4.85
CA ASN A 172 12.71 -14.96 4.52
C ASN A 172 13.74 -14.96 5.67
N GLY A 173 13.51 -15.73 6.74
CA GLY A 173 14.45 -15.84 7.87
C GLY A 173 14.45 -14.67 8.84
N SER A 174 13.47 -13.78 8.77
CA SER A 174 13.32 -12.64 9.70
C SER A 174 13.08 -13.09 11.14
N SER A 175 13.63 -12.38 12.12
CA SER A 175 13.35 -12.65 13.53
C SER A 175 11.88 -12.39 13.86
N ALA A 176 11.32 -13.14 14.83
CA ALA A 176 9.91 -12.96 15.23
C ALA A 176 9.62 -11.53 15.71
N GLY A 177 10.56 -10.89 16.43
CA GLY A 177 10.41 -9.51 16.88
C GLY A 177 10.32 -8.51 15.73
N TYR A 178 11.20 -8.65 14.73
CA TYR A 178 11.16 -7.83 13.52
C TYR A 178 9.85 -8.01 12.76
N LEU A 179 9.38 -9.26 12.63
CA LEU A 179 8.15 -9.57 11.93
C LEU A 179 6.92 -8.94 12.59
N ILE A 180 6.83 -8.96 13.94
CA ILE A 180 5.74 -8.29 14.66
C ILE A 180 5.76 -6.79 14.40
N LEU A 181 6.93 -6.16 14.46
CA LEU A 181 7.09 -4.74 14.14
C LEU A 181 6.68 -4.43 12.70
N GLN A 182 7.07 -5.28 11.76
CA GLN A 182 6.70 -5.14 10.35
C GLN A 182 5.19 -5.23 10.15
N VAL A 183 4.52 -6.21 10.77
CA VAL A 183 3.05 -6.37 10.69
C VAL A 183 2.32 -5.14 11.23
N VAL A 184 2.73 -4.67 12.40
CA VAL A 184 2.13 -3.48 13.04
C VAL A 184 2.37 -2.23 12.19
N PHE A 185 3.60 -2.02 11.72
CA PHE A 185 3.94 -0.88 10.87
C PHE A 185 3.16 -0.94 9.54
N SER A 186 3.12 -2.11 8.88
CA SER A 186 2.39 -2.29 7.63
C SER A 186 0.88 -2.07 7.81
N ALA A 187 0.31 -2.50 8.93
CA ALA A 187 -1.09 -2.20 9.23
C ALA A 187 -1.34 -0.69 9.37
N LEU A 188 -0.46 0.04 10.07
CA LEU A 188 -0.54 1.49 10.21
C LEU A 188 -0.34 2.21 8.86
N PHE A 189 0.65 1.79 8.09
CA PHE A 189 0.90 2.26 6.73
C PHE A 189 -0.34 2.04 5.85
N GLY A 190 -0.89 0.84 5.93
CA GLY A 190 -2.11 0.45 5.23
C GLY A 190 -3.34 1.27 5.63
N PHE A 191 -3.43 1.62 6.89
CA PHE A 191 -4.49 2.48 7.42
C PHE A 191 -4.41 3.88 6.82
N VAL A 192 -3.24 4.51 6.85
CA VAL A 192 -3.02 5.85 6.30
C VAL A 192 -3.27 5.89 4.78
N THR A 193 -2.78 4.90 4.03
CA THR A 193 -3.00 4.87 2.56
C THR A 193 -4.47 4.63 2.19
N ALA A 194 -5.21 3.83 2.97
CA ALA A 194 -6.65 3.65 2.78
C ALA A 194 -7.44 4.93 3.10
N GLU A 195 -7.04 5.69 4.14
CA GLU A 195 -7.61 6.99 4.45
C GLU A 195 -7.34 8.02 3.35
N LEU A 196 -6.11 8.05 2.81
CA LEU A 196 -5.79 8.91 1.67
C LEU A 196 -6.72 8.66 0.49
N VAL A 197 -6.99 7.38 0.17
CA VAL A 197 -7.96 7.05 -0.89
C VAL A 197 -9.37 7.47 -0.50
N ALA A 198 -9.79 7.27 0.74
CA ALA A 198 -11.12 7.67 1.21
C ALA A 198 -11.35 9.18 1.11
N VAL A 199 -10.34 9.99 1.43
CA VAL A 199 -10.45 11.46 1.46
C VAL A 199 -10.17 12.09 0.09
N THR A 200 -9.18 11.59 -0.67
CA THR A 200 -8.78 12.19 -1.96
C THR A 200 -9.48 11.57 -3.16
N GLY A 201 -10.02 10.36 -3.01
CA GLY A 201 -10.58 9.55 -4.09
C GLY A 201 -9.53 9.03 -5.08
N SER A 202 -8.24 9.06 -4.73
CA SER A 202 -7.14 8.71 -5.62
C SER A 202 -6.20 7.67 -5.00
N LEU A 203 -5.74 6.70 -5.82
CA LEU A 203 -4.70 5.74 -5.44
C LEU A 203 -3.29 6.34 -5.53
N TRP A 204 -3.08 7.36 -6.38
CA TRP A 204 -1.75 7.85 -6.70
C TRP A 204 -0.94 8.36 -5.52
N PRO A 205 -1.52 9.02 -4.50
CA PRO A 205 -0.77 9.40 -3.30
C PRO A 205 -0.22 8.19 -2.53
N GLY A 206 -1.04 7.13 -2.39
CA GLY A 206 -0.62 5.86 -1.79
C GLY A 206 0.48 5.20 -2.60
N VAL A 207 0.32 5.07 -3.92
CA VAL A 207 1.32 4.49 -4.82
C VAL A 207 2.65 5.26 -4.74
N ALA A 208 2.62 6.59 -4.79
CA ALA A 208 3.83 7.41 -4.74
C ALA A 208 4.55 7.28 -3.38
N PHE A 209 3.79 7.31 -2.28
CA PHE A 209 4.34 7.15 -0.94
C PHE A 209 4.93 5.75 -0.75
N HIS A 210 4.22 4.71 -1.16
CA HIS A 210 4.64 3.32 -1.06
C HIS A 210 5.94 3.08 -1.84
N ALA A 211 5.96 3.44 -3.12
CA ALA A 211 7.14 3.28 -3.96
C ALA A 211 8.34 4.07 -3.42
N ALA A 212 8.14 5.30 -2.96
CA ALA A 212 9.22 6.11 -2.39
C ALA A 212 9.74 5.52 -1.07
N TYR A 213 8.85 5.07 -0.18
CA TYR A 213 9.20 4.44 1.08
C TYR A 213 10.04 3.19 0.85
N ASP A 214 9.55 2.27 0.02
CA ASP A 214 10.24 1.02 -0.29
C ASP A 214 11.56 1.27 -1.02
N THR A 215 11.60 2.22 -1.96
CA THR A 215 12.86 2.57 -2.64
C THR A 215 13.93 2.94 -1.62
N VAL A 216 13.60 3.84 -0.69
CA VAL A 216 14.57 4.28 0.32
C VAL A 216 14.92 3.15 1.29
N ALA A 217 13.95 2.31 1.68
CA ALA A 217 14.19 1.15 2.53
C ALA A 217 15.13 0.12 1.86
N TYR A 218 14.93 -0.16 0.56
CA TYR A 218 15.83 -1.05 -0.21
C TYR A 218 17.21 -0.45 -0.49
N LEU A 219 17.33 0.88 -0.53
CA LEU A 219 18.64 1.55 -0.64
C LEU A 219 19.42 1.53 0.68
N GLY A 220 18.75 1.33 1.81
CA GLY A 220 19.29 1.40 3.14
C GLY A 220 20.19 0.24 3.53
N GLY A 221 20.90 0.43 4.64
CA GLY A 221 21.73 -0.58 5.30
C GLY A 221 20.99 -1.37 6.37
N ASP A 222 21.67 -1.58 7.51
CA ASP A 222 21.13 -2.38 8.62
C ASP A 222 19.89 -1.73 9.28
N SER A 223 18.73 -2.36 9.05
CA SER A 223 17.45 -1.95 9.63
C SER A 223 17.33 -2.24 11.13
N SER A 224 18.27 -2.99 11.72
CA SER A 224 18.33 -3.31 13.15
C SER A 224 19.22 -2.37 13.96
N SER A 225 19.89 -1.41 13.31
CA SER A 225 20.71 -0.41 13.98
C SER A 225 19.87 0.45 14.95
N SER A 226 20.48 0.98 16.00
CA SER A 226 19.79 1.84 16.97
C SER A 226 19.17 3.08 16.30
N THR A 227 19.85 3.65 15.30
CA THR A 227 19.35 4.79 14.53
C THR A 227 18.13 4.41 13.67
N ALA A 228 18.14 3.24 13.03
CA ALA A 228 17.01 2.74 12.26
C ALA A 228 15.78 2.46 13.16
N LEU A 229 15.99 1.89 14.36
CA LEU A 229 14.92 1.63 15.33
C LEU A 229 14.32 2.93 15.89
N VAL A 230 15.13 3.92 16.22
CA VAL A 230 14.66 5.25 16.64
C VAL A 230 13.88 5.92 15.51
N SER A 231 14.41 5.87 14.29
CA SER A 231 13.72 6.38 13.10
C SER A 231 12.35 5.71 12.92
N LEU A 232 12.26 4.38 13.03
CA LEU A 232 11.01 3.64 12.93
C LEU A 232 10.00 4.08 14.01
N ALA A 233 10.45 4.28 15.26
CA ALA A 233 9.57 4.76 16.32
C ALA A 233 8.99 6.15 16.00
N VAL A 234 9.82 7.07 15.48
CA VAL A 234 9.37 8.41 15.06
C VAL A 234 8.40 8.32 13.87
N GLN A 235 8.66 7.43 12.91
CA GLN A 235 7.76 7.19 11.77
C GLN A 235 6.38 6.69 12.24
N VAL A 236 6.33 5.76 13.20
CA VAL A 236 5.07 5.25 13.79
C VAL A 236 4.27 6.38 14.42
N VAL A 237 4.92 7.25 15.21
CA VAL A 237 4.26 8.40 15.83
C VAL A 237 3.75 9.38 14.77
N LEU A 238 4.57 9.69 13.78
CA LEU A 238 4.21 10.63 12.71
C LEU A 238 3.06 10.09 11.84
N LEU A 239 3.12 8.82 11.43
CA LEU A 239 2.03 8.18 10.69
C LEU A 239 0.76 8.07 11.52
N GLY A 240 0.86 7.75 12.82
CA GLY A 240 -0.28 7.70 13.72
C GLY A 240 -0.96 9.07 13.87
N ALA A 241 -0.17 10.14 14.06
CA ALA A 241 -0.68 11.52 14.13
C ALA A 241 -1.32 11.95 12.79
N TYR A 242 -0.68 11.59 11.68
CA TYR A 242 -1.21 11.90 10.34
C TYR A 242 -2.48 11.11 10.03
N GLY A 243 -2.54 9.82 10.35
CA GLY A 243 -3.75 9.00 10.23
C GLY A 243 -4.89 9.58 11.07
N TRP A 244 -4.62 9.94 12.34
CA TRP A 244 -5.60 10.64 13.16
C TRP A 244 -6.14 11.92 12.51
N TRP A 245 -5.25 12.72 11.91
CA TRP A 245 -5.62 13.95 11.20
C TRP A 245 -6.49 13.64 9.97
N LEU A 246 -6.17 12.59 9.19
CA LEU A 246 -6.98 12.13 8.04
C LEU A 246 -8.33 11.60 8.47
N TRP A 247 -8.36 10.76 9.55
CA TRP A 247 -9.60 10.20 10.10
C TRP A 247 -10.63 11.29 10.42
N ARG A 248 -10.18 12.39 11.00
CA ARG A 248 -11.06 13.54 11.31
C ARG A 248 -11.59 14.27 10.08
N ARG A 249 -11.06 13.99 8.90
CA ARG A 249 -11.49 14.53 7.61
C ARG A 249 -12.37 13.59 6.80
N LEU A 250 -12.60 12.37 7.27
CA LEU A 250 -13.54 11.44 6.63
C LEU A 250 -14.93 12.08 6.56
N PRO A 251 -15.68 11.89 5.45
CA PRO A 251 -17.04 12.39 5.31
C PRO A 251 -17.94 11.85 6.43
N ARG A 252 -18.58 12.72 7.20
CA ARG A 252 -19.39 12.34 8.37
C ARG A 252 -20.56 11.42 8.03
N ALA A 253 -21.10 11.49 6.84
CA ALA A 253 -22.19 10.61 6.40
C ALA A 253 -21.79 9.11 6.29
N GLU A 254 -20.50 8.82 6.38
CA GLU A 254 -19.95 7.45 6.26
C GLU A 254 -19.49 6.87 7.60
N VAL A 255 -19.52 7.66 8.66
CA VAL A 255 -19.07 7.24 10.01
C VAL A 255 -20.22 6.61 10.82
N SER A 256 -21.47 6.85 10.46
CA SER A 256 -22.68 6.43 11.18
C SER A 256 -23.39 5.20 10.61
N ALA A 257 -22.78 4.49 9.65
CA ALA A 257 -23.37 3.29 9.02
C ALA A 257 -22.76 1.98 9.52
#